data_c4e986d72dc4087605d619885c920d33
#
_entry.id   c4e986d72dc4087605d619885c920d33
#
_cell.length_a   1.000
_cell.length_b   1.000
_cell.length_c   1.000
_cell.angle_alpha   90.00
_cell.angle_beta   90.00
_cell.angle_gamma   90.00
#
_symmetry.space_group_name_H-M   'P 1'
#
loop_
_entity.id
_entity.type
_entity.pdbx_description
1 polymer ?
#
loop_
_entity_poly.entity_id
_entity_poly.type
_entity_poly.pdbx_seq_one_letter_code
_entity_poly.pdbx_strand_id
1 'polypeptide(L)'
;MAELTIDPTTIRKALDEFVESYKPSDTPAQEVGYVATAGDGIAHVTGLPGCMANELLTFEDGTLGLAFNLDAREIGVVILGDFTGIEEGQEVRRTGEVLSVPVGDGYLGRVVDPLGNPIDGLGEIKTEGRRILEAQAPDVMHRHPVDEPLSTGLKAIDAMTPIGRGQRQLIIGDRQTGKTAIAIDTIINQKRNWESGDPKKQVRCIYVAVGQKGSTIASVKQSLEEAGAMEYTTIVASPASDSAGFKYIAPYTGSAIGQHWMYNGKHVLIVFDDLSKQAEAYRSISLLLRRPPGREAYPGDVFYLHSRLLERCAKVSDDLGGGSMTGLPIVETKANDVSAYIPTNVISITDGQIFLQSDLFNANQRPAVDVGISVSRVGGAAQTKALKKVSGTLKISLAQYRSLESFAMFASDLDAASKAQLNRGAHLTELLKQPQFSPYSMEQEVVSVWAGTHGKMDDLPISDVLPFEKGMLDYLDHNTDILKTIRETEDFTADTEAALDKAVEAFRETFVTSAGKPLVEKKPDEKHTTPVEQEKIVAGEK
;
A
#
# COMPACT_ATOMS: atom_id res chain seq x y z
N MET A 1 78.35 -40.39 9.37
CA MET A 1 77.55 -39.34 8.66
C MET A 1 77.37 -39.85 7.25
N ALA A 2 76.18 -40.28 6.89
CA ALA A 2 75.83 -40.67 5.52
C ALA A 2 75.61 -39.39 4.69
N GLU A 3 76.50 -39.20 3.71
CA GLU A 3 76.30 -38.12 2.72
C GLU A 3 75.03 -38.42 1.90
N LEU A 4 74.05 -37.55 1.97
CA LEU A 4 72.91 -37.57 1.10
C LEU A 4 73.35 -37.05 -0.28
N THR A 5 73.75 -38.01 -1.17
CA THR A 5 73.97 -37.70 -2.57
C THR A 5 72.62 -37.51 -3.26
N ILE A 6 72.26 -36.24 -3.48
CA ILE A 6 71.07 -35.85 -4.29
C ILE A 6 71.46 -36.10 -5.75
N ASP A 7 70.90 -37.16 -6.34
CA ASP A 7 71.07 -37.44 -7.77
C ASP A 7 70.11 -36.49 -8.61
N PRO A 8 70.69 -35.58 -9.40
CA PRO A 8 69.91 -34.64 -10.24
C PRO A 8 69.00 -35.35 -11.25
N THR A 9 69.32 -36.57 -11.65
CA THR A 9 68.51 -37.36 -12.60
C THR A 9 67.25 -37.89 -11.95
N THR A 10 67.30 -38.24 -10.66
CA THR A 10 66.15 -38.73 -9.88
C THR A 10 65.15 -37.56 -9.62
N ILE A 11 65.69 -36.36 -9.33
CA ILE A 11 64.86 -35.16 -9.16
C ILE A 11 64.19 -34.79 -10.47
N ARG A 12 64.92 -34.79 -11.58
CA ARG A 12 64.37 -34.47 -12.90
C ARG A 12 63.26 -35.46 -13.28
N LYS A 13 63.47 -36.75 -13.05
CA LYS A 13 62.46 -37.79 -13.34
C LYS A 13 61.21 -37.64 -12.49
N ALA A 14 61.34 -37.31 -11.21
CA ALA A 14 60.21 -37.04 -10.31
C ALA A 14 59.46 -35.75 -10.70
N LEU A 15 60.16 -34.72 -11.20
CA LEU A 15 59.57 -33.52 -11.73
C LEU A 15 58.84 -33.77 -13.06
N ASP A 16 59.42 -34.54 -13.95
CA ASP A 16 58.79 -34.91 -15.23
C ASP A 16 57.54 -35.78 -14.97
N GLU A 17 57.60 -36.77 -14.07
CA GLU A 17 56.42 -37.55 -13.65
C GLU A 17 55.34 -36.68 -12.98
N PHE A 18 55.73 -35.69 -12.18
CA PHE A 18 54.79 -34.76 -11.56
C PHE A 18 54.11 -33.88 -12.61
N VAL A 19 54.86 -33.34 -13.58
CA VAL A 19 54.32 -32.51 -14.68
C VAL A 19 53.42 -33.34 -15.60
N GLU A 20 53.76 -34.60 -15.91
CA GLU A 20 52.91 -35.49 -16.71
C GLU A 20 51.64 -35.93 -15.97
N SER A 21 51.71 -36.08 -14.65
CA SER A 21 50.56 -36.44 -13.79
C SER A 21 49.71 -35.24 -13.40
N TYR A 22 50.23 -34.02 -13.56
CA TYR A 22 49.52 -32.78 -13.23
C TYR A 22 48.38 -32.52 -14.22
N LYS A 23 47.18 -32.92 -13.86
CA LYS A 23 45.96 -32.45 -14.49
C LYS A 23 45.55 -31.17 -13.77
N PRO A 24 45.57 -30.00 -14.44
CA PRO A 24 44.95 -28.83 -13.85
C PRO A 24 43.51 -29.21 -13.47
N SER A 25 43.15 -29.04 -12.22
CA SER A 25 41.74 -29.18 -11.85
C SER A 25 40.96 -28.15 -12.66
N ASP A 26 40.01 -28.62 -13.49
CA ASP A 26 39.06 -27.77 -14.20
C ASP A 26 38.11 -27.01 -13.25
N THR A 27 38.39 -27.04 -11.95
CA THR A 27 37.71 -26.20 -10.99
C THR A 27 38.23 -24.77 -11.19
N PRO A 28 37.44 -23.82 -11.67
CA PRO A 28 37.87 -22.44 -11.79
C PRO A 28 38.41 -22.01 -10.42
N ALA A 29 39.59 -21.42 -10.39
CA ALA A 29 40.17 -20.90 -9.17
C ALA A 29 39.18 -19.94 -8.54
N GLN A 30 38.55 -20.31 -7.43
CA GLN A 30 37.66 -19.40 -6.74
C GLN A 30 38.50 -18.26 -6.17
N GLU A 31 38.16 -17.04 -6.56
CA GLU A 31 38.75 -15.87 -5.95
C GLU A 31 38.37 -15.81 -4.47
N VAL A 32 39.38 -15.66 -3.63
CA VAL A 32 39.25 -15.56 -2.18
C VAL A 32 39.67 -14.17 -1.78
N GLY A 33 38.80 -13.46 -1.09
CA GLY A 33 39.08 -12.18 -0.46
C GLY A 33 39.20 -12.34 1.05
N TYR A 34 39.60 -11.26 1.69
CA TYR A 34 39.73 -11.21 3.14
C TYR A 34 39.09 -9.94 3.68
N VAL A 35 38.46 -10.04 4.84
CA VAL A 35 37.93 -8.91 5.58
C VAL A 35 39.08 -8.04 6.06
N ALA A 36 39.16 -6.81 5.56
CA ALA A 36 40.14 -5.83 6.00
C ALA A 36 39.67 -5.07 7.25
N THR A 37 38.38 -4.73 7.32
CA THR A 37 37.72 -4.14 8.50
C THR A 37 36.25 -4.53 8.50
N ALA A 38 35.66 -4.70 9.67
CA ALA A 38 34.23 -4.94 9.83
C ALA A 38 33.68 -4.14 11.01
N GLY A 39 32.44 -3.67 10.90
CA GLY A 39 31.72 -2.98 11.98
C GLY A 39 30.38 -2.43 11.51
N ASP A 40 29.42 -2.38 12.41
CA ASP A 40 28.11 -1.77 12.20
C ASP A 40 27.33 -2.31 10.98
N GLY A 41 27.52 -3.58 10.62
CA GLY A 41 26.86 -4.21 9.49
C GLY A 41 27.49 -3.94 8.12
N ILE A 42 28.71 -3.38 8.10
CA ILE A 42 29.53 -3.13 6.91
C ILE A 42 30.86 -3.87 7.06
N ALA A 43 31.36 -4.41 5.97
CA ALA A 43 32.73 -4.94 5.87
C ALA A 43 33.44 -4.31 4.67
N HIS A 44 34.75 -4.10 4.82
CA HIS A 44 35.65 -3.79 3.72
C HIS A 44 36.44 -5.05 3.39
N VAL A 45 36.34 -5.52 2.14
CA VAL A 45 36.93 -6.77 1.67
C VAL A 45 37.96 -6.47 0.59
N THR A 46 39.11 -7.14 0.66
CA THR A 46 40.19 -7.06 -0.34
C THR A 46 40.37 -8.40 -1.05
N GLY A 47 41.01 -8.39 -2.23
CA GLY A 47 41.40 -9.63 -2.91
C GLY A 47 40.37 -10.23 -3.87
N LEU A 48 39.30 -9.50 -4.22
CA LEU A 48 38.26 -9.97 -5.16
C LEU A 48 38.18 -9.04 -6.41
N PRO A 49 39.18 -9.04 -7.30
CA PRO A 49 39.23 -8.10 -8.42
C PRO A 49 38.15 -8.32 -9.47
N GLY A 50 37.61 -9.51 -9.57
CA GLY A 50 36.52 -9.86 -10.51
C GLY A 50 35.11 -9.66 -9.96
N CYS A 51 34.94 -9.11 -8.75
CA CYS A 51 33.63 -8.93 -8.12
C CYS A 51 32.75 -7.96 -8.90
N MET A 52 31.47 -8.32 -9.06
CA MET A 52 30.47 -7.50 -9.73
C MET A 52 29.72 -6.61 -8.74
N ALA A 53 29.19 -5.50 -9.21
CA ALA A 53 28.27 -4.67 -8.41
C ALA A 53 27.00 -5.47 -8.07
N ASN A 54 26.54 -5.37 -6.81
CA ASN A 54 25.40 -6.12 -6.28
C ASN A 54 25.58 -7.66 -6.31
N GLU A 55 26.83 -8.14 -6.42
CA GLU A 55 27.13 -9.57 -6.28
C GLU A 55 26.98 -10.00 -4.81
N LEU A 56 26.44 -11.19 -4.61
CA LEU A 56 26.44 -11.84 -3.30
C LEU A 56 27.83 -12.41 -3.00
N LEU A 57 28.30 -12.11 -1.80
CA LEU A 57 29.49 -12.65 -1.22
C LEU A 57 29.11 -13.54 -0.04
N THR A 58 29.90 -14.59 0.21
CA THR A 58 29.71 -15.47 1.35
C THR A 58 30.91 -15.36 2.27
N PHE A 59 30.68 -15.03 3.55
CA PHE A 59 31.66 -15.04 4.60
C PHE A 59 31.93 -16.48 5.09
N GLU A 60 33.00 -16.69 5.85
CA GLU A 60 33.42 -17.99 6.34
C GLU A 60 32.35 -18.69 7.20
N ASP A 61 31.58 -17.94 7.96
CA ASP A 61 30.47 -18.42 8.78
C ASP A 61 29.16 -18.70 8.00
N GLY A 62 29.16 -18.48 6.69
CA GLY A 62 27.98 -18.61 5.82
C GLY A 62 27.09 -17.37 5.73
N THR A 63 27.42 -16.30 6.45
CA THR A 63 26.70 -15.01 6.35
C THR A 63 26.85 -14.45 4.94
N LEU A 64 25.77 -13.85 4.44
CA LEU A 64 25.77 -13.24 3.11
C LEU A 64 26.13 -11.76 3.19
N GLY A 65 26.88 -11.28 2.20
CA GLY A 65 27.18 -9.88 2.01
C GLY A 65 26.84 -9.42 0.61
N LEU A 66 26.47 -8.14 0.48
CA LEU A 66 26.20 -7.50 -0.79
C LEU A 66 27.37 -6.61 -1.16
N ALA A 67 28.02 -6.86 -2.29
CA ALA A 67 29.07 -6.01 -2.84
C ALA A 67 28.46 -4.70 -3.32
N PHE A 68 28.64 -3.63 -2.53
CA PHE A 68 27.92 -2.36 -2.71
C PHE A 68 28.77 -1.26 -3.33
N ASN A 69 30.01 -1.09 -2.83
CA ASN A 69 30.99 -0.18 -3.41
C ASN A 69 32.15 -0.99 -3.96
N LEU A 70 32.43 -0.80 -5.25
CA LEU A 70 33.61 -1.41 -5.88
C LEU A 70 34.68 -0.32 -6.03
N ASP A 71 35.76 -0.44 -5.25
CA ASP A 71 36.92 0.41 -5.38
C ASP A 71 38.13 -0.43 -5.86
N ALA A 72 39.15 0.23 -6.40
CA ALA A 72 40.33 -0.46 -6.94
C ALA A 72 41.11 -1.28 -5.90
N ARG A 73 40.98 -0.97 -4.62
CA ARG A 73 41.73 -1.59 -3.53
C ARG A 73 40.88 -2.44 -2.60
N GLU A 74 39.62 -2.04 -2.44
CA GLU A 74 38.71 -2.68 -1.49
C GLU A 74 37.26 -2.64 -2.01
N ILE A 75 36.45 -3.56 -1.53
CA ILE A 75 35.03 -3.63 -1.80
C ILE A 75 34.30 -3.30 -0.51
N GLY A 76 33.41 -2.30 -0.55
CA GLY A 76 32.48 -2.03 0.53
C GLY A 76 31.32 -3.01 0.46
N VAL A 77 31.17 -3.82 1.49
CA VAL A 77 30.16 -4.90 1.56
C VAL A 77 29.15 -4.57 2.64
N VAL A 78 27.87 -4.65 2.29
CA VAL A 78 26.75 -4.56 3.24
C VAL A 78 26.42 -5.97 3.71
N ILE A 79 26.51 -6.23 5.00
CA ILE A 79 26.25 -7.56 5.58
C ILE A 79 24.72 -7.77 5.67
N LEU A 80 24.25 -8.89 5.14
CA LEU A 80 22.85 -9.28 5.10
C LEU A 80 22.57 -10.34 6.17
N GLY A 81 22.28 -9.88 7.39
CA GLY A 81 22.02 -10.77 8.52
C GLY A 81 22.73 -10.33 9.80
N ASP A 82 23.06 -11.29 10.64
CA ASP A 82 23.85 -11.07 11.84
C ASP A 82 25.32 -10.84 11.46
N PHE A 83 25.89 -9.76 11.97
CA PHE A 83 27.28 -9.37 11.69
C PHE A 83 28.20 -9.51 12.91
N THR A 84 27.70 -10.04 14.01
CA THR A 84 28.46 -10.13 15.27
C THR A 84 29.65 -11.08 15.19
N GLY A 85 29.60 -12.06 14.28
CA GLY A 85 30.66 -13.04 14.06
C GLY A 85 31.67 -12.70 12.97
N ILE A 86 31.55 -11.51 12.33
CA ILE A 86 32.44 -11.12 11.24
C ILE A 86 33.66 -10.39 11.81
N GLU A 87 34.85 -10.98 11.61
CA GLU A 87 36.11 -10.48 12.13
C GLU A 87 37.12 -10.15 11.02
N GLU A 88 38.12 -9.31 11.33
CA GLU A 88 39.22 -8.99 10.44
C GLU A 88 40.04 -10.24 10.12
N GLY A 89 40.39 -10.39 8.84
CA GLY A 89 41.20 -11.54 8.36
C GLY A 89 40.37 -12.74 7.94
N GLN A 90 39.06 -12.79 8.17
CA GLN A 90 38.18 -13.89 7.70
C GLN A 90 38.13 -13.96 6.17
N GLU A 91 37.98 -15.18 5.66
CA GLU A 91 37.79 -15.40 4.23
C GLU A 91 36.42 -14.95 3.75
N VAL A 92 36.41 -14.36 2.55
CA VAL A 92 35.18 -14.01 1.83
C VAL A 92 35.28 -14.57 0.42
N ARG A 93 34.22 -15.21 -0.03
CA ARG A 93 34.15 -15.85 -1.34
C ARG A 93 33.06 -15.23 -2.21
N ARG A 94 33.35 -15.13 -3.50
CA ARG A 94 32.35 -14.76 -4.50
C ARG A 94 31.38 -15.90 -4.73
N THR A 95 30.08 -15.56 -4.89
CA THR A 95 29.09 -16.52 -5.39
C THR A 95 29.01 -16.52 -6.92
N GLY A 96 29.45 -15.46 -7.59
CA GLY A 96 29.26 -15.25 -9.02
C GLY A 96 27.82 -14.87 -9.38
N GLU A 97 26.96 -14.68 -8.40
CA GLU A 97 25.52 -14.37 -8.61
C GLU A 97 25.19 -12.99 -8.07
N VAL A 98 24.42 -12.23 -8.83
CA VAL A 98 23.82 -10.98 -8.39
C VAL A 98 22.67 -11.29 -7.43
N LEU A 99 22.50 -10.44 -6.42
CA LEU A 99 21.45 -10.61 -5.40
C LEU A 99 20.08 -10.83 -6.04
N SER A 100 19.52 -11.99 -5.78
CA SER A 100 18.21 -12.42 -6.28
C SER A 100 17.42 -13.11 -5.17
N VAL A 101 16.10 -13.11 -5.31
CA VAL A 101 15.19 -13.79 -4.38
C VAL A 101 14.35 -14.83 -5.10
N PRO A 102 13.99 -15.91 -4.42
CA PRO A 102 13.06 -16.88 -4.97
C PRO A 102 11.65 -16.25 -5.08
N VAL A 103 10.89 -16.68 -6.09
CA VAL A 103 9.56 -16.15 -6.40
C VAL A 103 8.59 -17.28 -6.77
N GLY A 104 7.29 -17.03 -6.71
CA GLY A 104 6.24 -17.96 -7.09
C GLY A 104 4.97 -17.79 -6.29
N ASP A 105 3.91 -18.49 -6.66
CA ASP A 105 2.61 -18.46 -5.96
C ASP A 105 2.68 -19.08 -4.55
N GLY A 106 3.71 -19.88 -4.24
CA GLY A 106 3.95 -20.41 -2.90
C GLY A 106 4.19 -19.34 -1.82
N TYR A 107 4.43 -18.09 -2.21
CA TYR A 107 4.59 -16.96 -1.29
C TYR A 107 3.26 -16.43 -0.73
N LEU A 108 2.13 -16.75 -1.36
CA LEU A 108 0.81 -16.35 -0.84
C LEU A 108 0.56 -16.96 0.53
N GLY A 109 0.08 -16.16 1.46
CA GLY A 109 -0.18 -16.56 2.84
C GLY A 109 1.06 -16.62 3.75
N ARG A 110 2.25 -16.26 3.25
CA ARG A 110 3.53 -16.45 3.95
C ARG A 110 4.10 -15.14 4.50
N VAL A 111 4.89 -15.29 5.56
CA VAL A 111 5.72 -14.21 6.11
C VAL A 111 7.18 -14.58 5.90
N VAL A 112 7.91 -13.70 5.22
CA VAL A 112 9.30 -13.94 4.80
C VAL A 112 10.23 -12.82 5.22
N ASP A 113 11.52 -13.14 5.32
CA ASP A 113 12.58 -12.16 5.50
C ASP A 113 12.93 -11.45 4.18
N PRO A 114 13.81 -10.44 4.18
CA PRO A 114 14.23 -9.75 2.96
C PRO A 114 15.01 -10.58 1.95
N LEU A 115 15.49 -11.77 2.31
CA LEU A 115 16.10 -12.74 1.38
C LEU A 115 15.08 -13.72 0.79
N GLY A 116 13.81 -13.63 1.22
CA GLY A 116 12.75 -14.52 0.78
C GLY A 116 12.63 -15.83 1.56
N ASN A 117 13.34 -15.96 2.69
CA ASN A 117 13.24 -17.14 3.54
C ASN A 117 11.98 -17.04 4.44
N PRO A 118 11.26 -18.15 4.66
CA PRO A 118 10.10 -18.15 5.54
C PRO A 118 10.50 -17.96 7.01
N ILE A 119 9.78 -17.07 7.71
CA ILE A 119 9.95 -16.79 9.14
C ILE A 119 8.66 -17.05 9.95
N ASP A 120 7.65 -17.64 9.30
CA ASP A 120 6.33 -17.92 9.87
C ASP A 120 6.20 -19.31 10.52
N GLY A 121 7.25 -20.14 10.44
CA GLY A 121 7.24 -21.50 10.98
C GLY A 121 6.44 -22.53 10.17
N LEU A 122 5.97 -22.17 8.98
CA LEU A 122 5.15 -23.04 8.12
C LEU A 122 5.97 -23.93 7.15
N GLY A 123 7.29 -23.97 7.33
CA GLY A 123 8.19 -24.78 6.50
C GLY A 123 8.59 -24.11 5.19
N GLU A 124 9.28 -24.84 4.33
CA GLU A 124 9.82 -24.36 3.06
C GLU A 124 8.73 -23.88 2.09
N ILE A 125 9.07 -22.88 1.28
CA ILE A 125 8.18 -22.31 0.26
C ILE A 125 8.49 -22.97 -1.09
N LYS A 126 7.42 -23.42 -1.79
CA LYS A 126 7.56 -23.89 -3.17
C LYS A 126 7.81 -22.70 -4.08
N THR A 127 8.94 -22.69 -4.74
CA THR A 127 9.36 -21.60 -5.63
C THR A 127 9.24 -22.01 -7.10
N GLU A 128 9.03 -21.02 -7.98
CA GLU A 128 8.91 -21.20 -9.43
C GLU A 128 10.16 -20.71 -10.18
N GLY A 129 11.01 -19.94 -9.51
CA GLY A 129 12.22 -19.38 -10.06
C GLY A 129 12.86 -18.35 -9.13
N ARG A 130 13.82 -17.60 -9.65
CA ARG A 130 14.48 -16.49 -8.94
C ARG A 130 14.41 -15.21 -9.77
N ARG A 131 14.33 -14.05 -9.11
CA ARG A 131 14.41 -12.73 -9.74
C ARG A 131 15.46 -11.89 -9.06
N ILE A 132 16.22 -11.15 -9.86
CA ILE A 132 17.17 -10.16 -9.35
C ILE A 132 16.42 -9.05 -8.63
N LEU A 133 16.98 -8.57 -7.49
CA LEU A 133 16.34 -7.53 -6.70
C LEU A 133 16.29 -6.18 -7.43
N GLU A 134 17.38 -5.79 -8.03
CA GLU A 134 17.51 -4.51 -8.75
C GLU A 134 17.21 -4.65 -10.25
N ALA A 135 16.00 -5.17 -10.56
CA ALA A 135 15.52 -5.21 -11.93
C ALA A 135 15.11 -3.82 -12.43
N GLN A 136 15.32 -3.57 -13.71
CA GLN A 136 14.83 -2.36 -14.35
C GLN A 136 13.30 -2.31 -14.37
N ALA A 137 12.76 -1.10 -14.29
CA ALA A 137 11.34 -0.84 -14.51
C ALA A 137 10.95 -1.11 -15.96
N PRO A 138 9.67 -1.45 -16.25
CA PRO A 138 9.18 -1.51 -17.63
C PRO A 138 9.42 -0.19 -18.33
N ASP A 139 9.85 -0.25 -19.60
CA ASP A 139 10.03 0.96 -20.41
C ASP A 139 8.68 1.57 -20.86
N VAL A 140 8.72 2.73 -21.47
CA VAL A 140 7.53 3.47 -21.88
C VAL A 140 6.69 2.71 -22.92
N MET A 141 7.31 1.94 -23.80
CA MET A 141 6.63 1.21 -24.87
C MET A 141 5.82 0.02 -24.35
N HIS A 142 6.21 -0.50 -23.20
CA HIS A 142 5.59 -1.66 -22.56
C HIS A 142 4.65 -1.29 -21.42
N ARG A 143 4.19 -0.02 -21.33
CA ARG A 143 3.21 0.44 -20.33
C ARG A 143 1.86 0.69 -20.98
N HIS A 144 0.81 0.27 -20.31
CA HIS A 144 -0.56 0.69 -20.59
C HIS A 144 -0.98 1.87 -19.69
N PRO A 145 -1.92 2.71 -20.17
CA PRO A 145 -2.57 3.70 -19.31
C PRO A 145 -3.26 3.04 -18.12
N VAL A 146 -3.30 3.75 -16.99
CA VAL A 146 -4.04 3.33 -15.80
C VAL A 146 -5.50 3.76 -15.97
N ASP A 147 -6.37 2.79 -16.22
CA ASP A 147 -7.80 2.98 -16.56
C ASP A 147 -8.73 2.01 -15.82
N GLU A 148 -8.19 1.17 -14.95
CA GLU A 148 -8.97 0.23 -14.14
C GLU A 148 -8.87 0.59 -12.65
N PRO A 149 -9.99 0.62 -11.91
CA PRO A 149 -9.98 0.97 -10.50
C PRO A 149 -9.32 -0.11 -9.64
N LEU A 150 -8.59 0.34 -8.61
CA LEU A 150 -8.25 -0.44 -7.44
C LEU A 150 -8.97 0.17 -6.25
N SER A 151 -10.13 -0.37 -5.89
CA SER A 151 -10.93 0.14 -4.79
C SER A 151 -10.23 -0.12 -3.45
N THR A 152 -10.17 0.94 -2.63
CA THR A 152 -9.66 0.85 -1.26
C THR A 152 -10.74 0.44 -0.26
N GLY A 153 -12.01 0.62 -0.62
CA GLY A 153 -13.15 0.46 0.27
C GLY A 153 -13.32 1.60 1.27
N LEU A 154 -12.61 2.70 1.06
CA LEU A 154 -12.69 3.90 1.89
C LEU A 154 -13.34 5.03 1.10
N LYS A 155 -14.57 5.40 1.46
CA LYS A 155 -15.37 6.43 0.78
C LYS A 155 -14.59 7.72 0.51
N ALA A 156 -13.81 8.17 1.48
CA ALA A 156 -13.02 9.40 1.36
C ALA A 156 -11.93 9.31 0.28
N ILE A 157 -11.38 8.13 0.05
CA ILE A 157 -10.30 7.91 -0.93
C ILE A 157 -10.90 7.61 -2.30
N ASP A 158 -11.75 6.61 -2.41
CA ASP A 158 -12.27 6.13 -3.69
C ASP A 158 -13.13 7.20 -4.40
N ALA A 159 -13.85 8.05 -3.63
CA ALA A 159 -14.63 9.14 -4.21
C ALA A 159 -13.78 10.37 -4.60
N MET A 160 -12.67 10.68 -3.90
CA MET A 160 -11.97 11.97 -4.08
C MET A 160 -10.54 11.86 -4.59
N THR A 161 -9.85 10.76 -4.28
CA THR A 161 -8.46 10.48 -4.68
C THR A 161 -8.33 9.03 -5.15
N PRO A 162 -9.09 8.63 -6.18
CA PRO A 162 -9.17 7.23 -6.61
C PRO A 162 -7.81 6.69 -7.05
N ILE A 163 -7.63 5.40 -6.85
CA ILE A 163 -6.42 4.67 -7.18
C ILE A 163 -6.72 3.69 -8.31
N GLY A 164 -5.88 3.68 -9.33
CA GLY A 164 -5.96 2.73 -10.44
C GLY A 164 -4.93 1.63 -10.37
N ARG A 165 -5.21 0.51 -11.03
CA ARG A 165 -4.30 -0.63 -11.13
C ARG A 165 -3.05 -0.26 -11.91
N GLY A 166 -1.89 -0.33 -11.26
CA GLY A 166 -0.60 0.11 -11.80
C GLY A 166 -0.19 1.52 -11.40
N GLN A 167 -1.02 2.24 -10.64
CA GLN A 167 -0.72 3.58 -10.11
C GLN A 167 0.21 3.50 -8.90
N ARG A 168 0.97 4.58 -8.69
CA ARG A 168 1.75 4.81 -7.47
C ARG A 168 1.09 5.91 -6.67
N GLN A 169 0.40 5.54 -5.60
CA GLN A 169 -0.30 6.51 -4.74
C GLN A 169 0.37 6.57 -3.37
N LEU A 170 0.94 7.72 -3.04
CA LEU A 170 1.61 7.94 -1.77
C LEU A 170 0.60 8.10 -0.63
N ILE A 171 0.86 7.45 0.49
CA ILE A 171 0.18 7.71 1.76
C ILE A 171 1.18 8.42 2.67
N ILE A 172 0.87 9.66 3.05
CA ILE A 172 1.81 10.52 3.77
C ILE A 172 1.14 11.20 4.97
N GLY A 173 1.85 11.34 6.07
CA GLY A 173 1.39 12.00 7.29
C GLY A 173 2.26 11.67 8.50
N ASP A 174 1.98 12.32 9.61
CA ASP A 174 2.70 12.13 10.87
C ASP A 174 2.48 10.74 11.47
N ARG A 175 3.23 10.41 12.51
CA ARG A 175 3.04 9.15 13.25
C ARG A 175 1.63 9.03 13.78
N GLN A 176 1.09 7.79 13.74
CA GLN A 176 -0.22 7.44 14.32
C GLN A 176 -1.42 8.20 13.70
N THR A 177 -1.31 8.68 12.46
CA THR A 177 -2.42 9.31 11.72
C THR A 177 -3.27 8.33 10.93
N GLY A 178 -2.98 7.03 11.00
CA GLY A 178 -3.77 5.98 10.33
C GLY A 178 -3.23 5.53 8.96
N LYS A 179 -1.97 5.84 8.60
CA LYS A 179 -1.35 5.43 7.32
C LYS A 179 -1.43 3.92 7.07
N THR A 180 -0.96 3.13 8.03
CA THR A 180 -0.98 1.67 7.99
C THR A 180 -2.41 1.13 7.92
N ALA A 181 -3.37 1.76 8.64
CA ALA A 181 -4.77 1.34 8.61
C ALA A 181 -5.37 1.43 7.21
N ILE A 182 -5.15 2.53 6.48
CA ILE A 182 -5.59 2.68 5.08
C ILE A 182 -5.02 1.57 4.19
N ALA A 183 -3.73 1.25 4.36
CA ALA A 183 -3.09 0.20 3.58
C ALA A 183 -3.69 -1.18 3.88
N ILE A 184 -3.96 -1.49 5.15
CA ILE A 184 -4.58 -2.76 5.57
C ILE A 184 -6.02 -2.84 5.06
N ASP A 185 -6.82 -1.76 5.18
CA ASP A 185 -8.19 -1.71 4.66
C ASP A 185 -8.21 -1.95 3.14
N THR A 186 -7.26 -1.37 2.41
CA THR A 186 -7.11 -1.60 0.97
C THR A 186 -6.81 -3.06 0.64
N ILE A 187 -5.97 -3.73 1.43
CA ILE A 187 -5.70 -5.17 1.28
C ILE A 187 -6.95 -5.99 1.59
N ILE A 188 -7.61 -5.72 2.70
CA ILE A 188 -8.84 -6.43 3.12
C ILE A 188 -9.94 -6.31 2.06
N ASN A 189 -10.07 -5.13 1.44
CA ASN A 189 -11.08 -4.88 0.41
C ASN A 189 -10.89 -5.73 -0.85
N GLN A 190 -9.70 -6.31 -1.10
CA GLN A 190 -9.47 -7.19 -2.24
C GLN A 190 -10.06 -8.60 -2.07
N LYS A 191 -10.60 -8.94 -0.89
CA LYS A 191 -11.17 -10.26 -0.58
C LYS A 191 -12.24 -10.69 -1.58
N ARG A 192 -13.20 -9.81 -1.91
CA ARG A 192 -14.25 -10.10 -2.89
C ARG A 192 -13.70 -10.38 -4.28
N ASN A 193 -12.68 -9.62 -4.68
CA ASN A 193 -11.99 -9.83 -5.95
C ASN A 193 -11.29 -11.19 -5.97
N TRP A 194 -10.69 -11.59 -4.84
CA TRP A 194 -10.04 -12.89 -4.69
C TRP A 194 -11.05 -14.04 -4.74
N GLU A 195 -12.12 -13.97 -3.97
CA GLU A 195 -13.17 -14.97 -3.89
C GLU A 195 -13.97 -15.11 -5.19
N SER A 196 -13.95 -14.12 -6.09
CA SER A 196 -14.61 -14.21 -7.39
C SER A 196 -14.05 -15.31 -8.29
N GLY A 197 -12.81 -15.77 -8.03
CA GLY A 197 -12.10 -16.74 -8.86
C GLY A 197 -11.72 -16.24 -10.26
N ASP A 198 -12.06 -14.99 -10.62
CA ASP A 198 -11.72 -14.39 -11.90
C ASP A 198 -10.29 -13.84 -11.88
N PRO A 199 -9.36 -14.42 -12.67
CA PRO A 199 -7.96 -13.96 -12.68
C PRO A 199 -7.78 -12.49 -13.05
N LYS A 200 -8.73 -11.89 -13.77
CA LYS A 200 -8.71 -10.46 -14.14
C LYS A 200 -9.12 -9.55 -12.99
N LYS A 201 -9.89 -10.07 -12.02
CA LYS A 201 -10.33 -9.32 -10.84
C LYS A 201 -9.42 -9.54 -9.65
N GLN A 202 -8.86 -10.76 -9.52
CA GLN A 202 -8.01 -11.13 -8.39
C GLN A 202 -6.80 -10.22 -8.27
N VAL A 203 -6.51 -9.79 -7.05
CA VAL A 203 -5.34 -8.97 -6.70
C VAL A 203 -4.52 -9.71 -5.66
N ARG A 204 -3.24 -9.95 -5.96
CA ARG A 204 -2.26 -10.46 -5.01
C ARG A 204 -1.70 -9.30 -4.21
N CYS A 205 -1.63 -9.43 -2.90
CA CYS A 205 -1.17 -8.35 -2.04
C CYS A 205 0.21 -8.66 -1.46
N ILE A 206 1.04 -7.62 -1.33
CA ILE A 206 2.33 -7.69 -0.67
C ILE A 206 2.39 -6.54 0.35
N TYR A 207 2.64 -6.88 1.60
CA TYR A 207 2.90 -5.90 2.64
C TYR A 207 4.37 -5.96 3.04
N VAL A 208 5.11 -4.90 2.76
CA VAL A 208 6.53 -4.79 3.09
C VAL A 208 6.69 -3.94 4.35
N ALA A 209 7.02 -4.58 5.47
CA ALA A 209 7.28 -3.92 6.74
C ALA A 209 8.76 -3.57 6.85
N VAL A 210 9.09 -2.28 6.91
CA VAL A 210 10.47 -1.79 6.98
C VAL A 210 10.73 -1.05 8.29
N GLY A 211 11.58 -1.61 9.13
CA GLY A 211 11.99 -0.97 10.38
C GLY A 211 10.87 -0.80 11.42
N GLN A 212 9.80 -1.57 11.30
CA GLN A 212 8.70 -1.57 12.25
C GLN A 212 9.02 -2.45 13.47
N LYS A 213 8.32 -2.22 14.59
CA LYS A 213 8.41 -3.11 15.75
C LYS A 213 7.83 -4.49 15.39
N GLY A 214 8.46 -5.56 15.85
CA GLY A 214 7.96 -6.91 15.62
C GLY A 214 6.52 -7.12 16.09
N SER A 215 6.12 -6.49 17.21
CA SER A 215 4.73 -6.48 17.70
C SER A 215 3.75 -5.83 16.73
N THR A 216 4.16 -4.77 16.03
CA THR A 216 3.32 -4.12 15.01
C THR A 216 3.12 -5.03 13.80
N ILE A 217 4.19 -5.70 13.34
CA ILE A 217 4.12 -6.66 12.23
C ILE A 217 3.20 -7.83 12.60
N ALA A 218 3.32 -8.35 13.82
CA ALA A 218 2.44 -9.40 14.34
C ALA A 218 0.97 -8.96 14.37
N SER A 219 0.70 -7.73 14.81
CA SER A 219 -0.65 -7.16 14.82
C SER A 219 -1.24 -7.00 13.41
N VAL A 220 -0.43 -6.57 12.43
CA VAL A 220 -0.85 -6.49 11.02
C VAL A 220 -1.20 -7.89 10.49
N LYS A 221 -0.32 -8.86 10.71
CA LYS A 221 -0.57 -10.26 10.33
C LYS A 221 -1.88 -10.77 10.92
N GLN A 222 -2.09 -10.57 12.22
CA GLN A 222 -3.32 -10.99 12.90
C GLN A 222 -4.57 -10.33 12.28
N SER A 223 -4.54 -9.01 12.04
CA SER A 223 -5.67 -8.31 11.41
C SER A 223 -6.00 -8.84 10.03
N LEU A 224 -4.99 -9.18 9.22
CA LEU A 224 -5.17 -9.79 7.91
C LEU A 224 -5.71 -11.22 8.00
N GLU A 225 -5.28 -12.00 8.98
CA GLU A 225 -5.78 -13.35 9.26
C GLU A 225 -7.26 -13.34 9.69
N GLU A 226 -7.61 -12.46 10.65
CA GLU A 226 -8.99 -12.30 11.12
C GLU A 226 -9.95 -11.87 10.01
N ALA A 227 -9.47 -11.02 9.08
CA ALA A 227 -10.24 -10.61 7.90
C ALA A 227 -10.27 -11.68 6.78
N GLY A 228 -9.47 -12.75 6.88
CA GLY A 228 -9.29 -13.76 5.83
C GLY A 228 -8.50 -13.24 4.62
N ALA A 229 -7.71 -12.17 4.79
CA ALA A 229 -6.92 -11.55 3.73
C ALA A 229 -5.51 -12.12 3.60
N MET A 230 -5.04 -12.92 4.56
CA MET A 230 -3.72 -13.57 4.47
C MET A 230 -3.63 -14.56 3.32
N GLU A 231 -4.72 -15.18 2.91
CA GLU A 231 -4.74 -16.17 1.82
C GLU A 231 -4.12 -15.63 0.52
N TYR A 232 -4.31 -14.35 0.23
CA TYR A 232 -3.80 -13.68 -0.97
C TYR A 232 -2.71 -12.64 -0.67
N THR A 233 -2.17 -12.64 0.55
CA THR A 233 -1.19 -11.64 0.99
C THR A 233 0.13 -12.29 1.36
N THR A 234 1.24 -11.68 0.95
CA THR A 234 2.60 -11.99 1.39
C THR A 234 3.11 -10.86 2.25
N ILE A 235 3.71 -11.17 3.40
CA ILE A 235 4.37 -10.17 4.25
C ILE A 235 5.88 -10.35 4.11
N VAL A 236 6.57 -9.29 3.67
CA VAL A 236 8.04 -9.21 3.71
C VAL A 236 8.42 -8.38 4.93
N ALA A 237 9.03 -9.00 5.92
CA ALA A 237 9.27 -8.37 7.21
C ALA A 237 10.77 -8.10 7.44
N SER A 238 11.09 -6.82 7.67
CA SER A 238 12.37 -6.38 8.20
C SER A 238 12.12 -5.52 9.45
N PRO A 239 12.07 -6.15 10.63
CA PRO A 239 11.79 -5.45 11.88
C PRO A 239 12.88 -4.43 12.26
N ALA A 240 12.59 -3.61 13.26
CA ALA A 240 13.49 -2.55 13.73
C ALA A 240 14.83 -3.08 14.26
N SER A 241 14.87 -4.33 14.72
CA SER A 241 16.06 -5.02 15.19
C SER A 241 17.01 -5.46 14.09
N ASP A 242 16.54 -5.56 12.84
CA ASP A 242 17.35 -6.01 11.71
C ASP A 242 18.45 -5.02 11.35
N SER A 243 19.47 -5.52 10.64
CA SER A 243 20.53 -4.71 10.09
C SER A 243 20.02 -3.66 9.09
N ALA A 244 20.80 -2.62 8.85
CA ALA A 244 20.49 -1.62 7.84
C ALA A 244 20.40 -2.25 6.43
N GLY A 245 21.19 -3.28 6.15
CA GLY A 245 21.16 -4.03 4.90
C GLY A 245 19.79 -4.65 4.63
N PHE A 246 19.19 -5.31 5.60
CA PHE A 246 17.86 -5.90 5.45
C PHE A 246 16.78 -4.86 5.23
N LYS A 247 16.79 -3.75 5.98
CA LYS A 247 15.85 -2.63 5.78
C LYS A 247 15.98 -2.01 4.40
N TYR A 248 17.20 -1.97 3.85
CA TYR A 248 17.46 -1.46 2.52
C TYR A 248 16.86 -2.35 1.43
N ILE A 249 17.09 -3.67 1.50
CA ILE A 249 16.67 -4.59 0.43
C ILE A 249 15.19 -5.01 0.51
N ALA A 250 14.54 -4.96 1.68
CA ALA A 250 13.17 -5.45 1.88
C ALA A 250 12.15 -4.91 0.84
N PRO A 251 12.10 -3.60 0.49
CA PRO A 251 11.21 -3.10 -0.54
C PRO A 251 11.50 -3.67 -1.94
N TYR A 252 12.77 -3.91 -2.25
CA TYR A 252 13.16 -4.52 -3.53
C TYR A 252 12.76 -5.99 -3.60
N THR A 253 12.85 -6.72 -2.49
CA THR A 253 12.37 -8.11 -2.38
C THR A 253 10.87 -8.19 -2.64
N GLY A 254 10.07 -7.35 -1.98
CA GLY A 254 8.63 -7.27 -2.26
C GLY A 254 8.34 -6.95 -3.72
N SER A 255 9.07 -5.97 -4.31
CA SER A 255 8.92 -5.63 -5.72
C SER A 255 9.32 -6.77 -6.66
N ALA A 256 10.35 -7.56 -6.34
CA ALA A 256 10.76 -8.70 -7.17
C ALA A 256 9.69 -9.80 -7.18
N ILE A 257 9.10 -10.11 -6.01
CA ILE A 257 7.96 -11.03 -5.90
C ILE A 257 6.75 -10.49 -6.69
N GLY A 258 6.41 -9.22 -6.51
CA GLY A 258 5.29 -8.58 -7.22
C GLY A 258 5.48 -8.54 -8.74
N GLN A 259 6.69 -8.25 -9.21
CA GLN A 259 6.99 -8.25 -10.64
C GLN A 259 6.88 -9.65 -11.26
N HIS A 260 7.19 -10.71 -10.52
CA HIS A 260 6.98 -12.07 -11.02
C HIS A 260 5.50 -12.28 -11.37
N TRP A 261 4.60 -11.90 -10.49
CA TRP A 261 3.16 -12.00 -10.76
C TRP A 261 2.69 -11.04 -11.84
N MET A 262 3.14 -9.79 -11.83
CA MET A 262 2.79 -8.79 -12.84
C MET A 262 3.13 -9.26 -14.26
N TYR A 263 4.34 -9.78 -14.49
CA TYR A 263 4.76 -10.29 -15.80
C TYR A 263 4.12 -11.64 -16.17
N ASN A 264 3.46 -12.30 -15.23
CA ASN A 264 2.61 -13.47 -15.46
C ASN A 264 1.12 -13.10 -15.61
N GLY A 265 0.81 -11.85 -15.95
CA GLY A 265 -0.55 -11.38 -16.22
C GLY A 265 -1.44 -11.24 -14.98
N LYS A 266 -0.83 -11.11 -13.78
CA LYS A 266 -1.58 -10.97 -12.53
C LYS A 266 -1.58 -9.51 -12.06
N HIS A 267 -2.59 -9.15 -11.27
CA HIS A 267 -2.66 -7.85 -10.63
C HIS A 267 -2.11 -7.93 -9.22
N VAL A 268 -1.28 -6.96 -8.87
CA VAL A 268 -0.56 -6.89 -7.59
C VAL A 268 -0.84 -5.56 -6.91
N LEU A 269 -1.05 -5.60 -5.61
CA LEU A 269 -1.02 -4.46 -4.71
C LEU A 269 0.19 -4.60 -3.80
N ILE A 270 1.11 -3.65 -3.83
CA ILE A 270 2.27 -3.64 -2.94
C ILE A 270 2.27 -2.40 -2.05
N VAL A 271 2.39 -2.63 -0.75
CA VAL A 271 2.49 -1.60 0.28
C VAL A 271 3.92 -1.56 0.80
N PHE A 272 4.51 -0.37 0.87
CA PHE A 272 5.84 -0.16 1.48
C PHE A 272 5.69 0.65 2.77
N ASP A 273 5.72 0.00 3.93
CA ASP A 273 5.50 0.63 5.23
C ASP A 273 6.77 0.53 6.10
N ASP A 274 7.68 1.53 6.08
CA ASP A 274 7.64 2.77 5.31
C ASP A 274 8.97 3.05 4.56
N LEU A 275 8.90 3.86 3.54
CA LEU A 275 10.08 4.26 2.76
C LEU A 275 10.97 5.27 3.49
N SER A 276 10.48 5.98 4.51
CA SER A 276 11.30 6.84 5.37
C SER A 276 12.35 6.01 6.10
N LYS A 277 11.99 4.83 6.59
CA LYS A 277 12.91 3.90 7.26
C LYS A 277 13.91 3.28 6.30
N GLN A 278 13.49 2.99 5.07
CA GLN A 278 14.42 2.56 4.02
C GLN A 278 15.46 3.64 3.73
N ALA A 279 15.04 4.90 3.59
CA ALA A 279 15.96 6.02 3.35
C ALA A 279 16.92 6.23 4.54
N GLU A 280 16.44 6.12 5.78
CA GLU A 280 17.29 6.18 6.99
C GLU A 280 18.34 5.07 6.99
N ALA A 281 17.96 3.84 6.65
CA ALA A 281 18.87 2.70 6.53
C ALA A 281 19.92 2.94 5.43
N TYR A 282 19.48 3.41 4.26
CA TYR A 282 20.38 3.76 3.16
C TYR A 282 21.36 4.88 3.49
N ARG A 283 20.92 5.89 4.24
CA ARG A 283 21.79 6.95 4.78
C ARG A 283 22.84 6.36 5.71
N SER A 284 22.47 5.48 6.62
CA SER A 284 23.41 4.82 7.54
C SER A 284 24.47 4.02 6.79
N ILE A 285 24.06 3.18 5.83
CA ILE A 285 24.95 2.40 4.97
C ILE A 285 25.93 3.33 4.23
N SER A 286 25.40 4.41 3.62
CA SER A 286 26.21 5.33 2.83
C SER A 286 27.25 6.08 3.67
N LEU A 287 26.89 6.50 4.89
CA LEU A 287 27.81 7.16 5.80
C LEU A 287 28.90 6.21 6.30
N LEU A 288 28.56 4.97 6.64
CA LEU A 288 29.52 3.94 7.06
C LEU A 288 30.49 3.58 5.92
N LEU A 289 30.01 3.56 4.68
CA LEU A 289 30.83 3.39 3.47
C LEU A 289 31.56 4.68 3.04
N ARG A 290 31.55 5.74 3.87
CA ARG A 290 32.23 7.01 3.65
C ARG A 290 31.82 7.73 2.36
N ARG A 291 30.60 7.50 1.86
CA ARG A 291 30.05 8.28 0.75
C ARG A 291 29.79 9.73 1.20
N PRO A 292 30.06 10.75 0.37
CA PRO A 292 29.86 12.14 0.75
C PRO A 292 28.36 12.42 1.04
N PRO A 293 28.04 12.99 2.22
CA PRO A 293 26.66 13.33 2.57
C PRO A 293 26.18 14.59 1.83
N GLY A 294 24.89 14.59 1.45
CA GLY A 294 24.17 15.73 0.93
C GLY A 294 23.20 16.35 1.96
N ARG A 295 22.05 16.82 1.49
CA ARG A 295 21.00 17.41 2.33
C ARG A 295 20.53 16.40 3.39
N GLU A 296 20.40 16.85 4.64
CA GLU A 296 20.02 16.03 5.81
C GLU A 296 20.88 14.76 5.98
N ALA A 297 22.14 14.83 5.54
CA ALA A 297 23.10 13.74 5.53
C ALA A 297 22.72 12.54 4.64
N TYR A 298 21.72 12.66 3.80
CA TYR A 298 21.41 11.65 2.79
C TYR A 298 22.43 11.66 1.65
N PRO A 299 22.75 10.51 1.05
CA PRO A 299 23.61 10.47 -0.12
C PRO A 299 22.91 11.11 -1.33
N GLY A 300 23.70 11.59 -2.30
CA GLY A 300 23.18 12.30 -3.48
C GLY A 300 22.22 11.48 -4.35
N ASP A 301 22.27 10.16 -4.26
CA ASP A 301 21.46 9.21 -5.01
C ASP A 301 20.20 8.72 -4.27
N VAL A 302 19.81 9.32 -3.14
CA VAL A 302 18.63 8.90 -2.38
C VAL A 302 17.32 9.06 -3.18
N PHE A 303 17.26 10.03 -4.09
CA PHE A 303 16.13 10.11 -5.03
C PHE A 303 16.04 8.86 -5.90
N TYR A 304 17.17 8.39 -6.44
CA TYR A 304 17.25 7.20 -7.27
C TYR A 304 16.91 5.91 -6.50
N LEU A 305 17.19 5.85 -5.20
CA LEU A 305 16.76 4.76 -4.32
C LEU A 305 15.26 4.49 -4.45
N HIS A 306 14.44 5.53 -4.31
CA HIS A 306 12.98 5.40 -4.36
C HIS A 306 12.43 5.41 -5.78
N SER A 307 13.01 6.16 -6.71
CA SER A 307 12.50 6.22 -8.08
C SER A 307 12.66 4.89 -8.81
N ARG A 308 13.83 4.23 -8.73
CA ARG A 308 14.03 2.91 -9.36
C ARG A 308 13.15 1.81 -8.73
N LEU A 309 12.77 1.96 -7.47
CA LEU A 309 11.82 1.08 -6.79
C LEU A 309 10.39 1.30 -7.29
N LEU A 310 9.91 2.54 -7.22
CA LEU A 310 8.52 2.90 -7.47
C LEU A 310 8.16 2.87 -8.96
N GLU A 311 9.10 3.16 -9.87
CA GLU A 311 8.89 3.04 -11.31
C GLU A 311 8.62 1.60 -11.78
N ARG A 312 8.92 0.60 -10.96
CA ARG A 312 8.57 -0.81 -11.22
C ARG A 312 7.07 -1.07 -11.08
N CYS A 313 6.34 -0.21 -10.35
CA CYS A 313 4.89 -0.24 -10.26
C CYS A 313 4.30 0.37 -11.53
N ALA A 314 3.61 -0.45 -12.31
CA ALA A 314 3.03 -0.07 -13.60
C ALA A 314 1.92 -1.03 -14.02
N LYS A 315 1.10 -0.62 -14.98
CA LYS A 315 0.27 -1.52 -15.79
C LYS A 315 1.05 -1.83 -17.05
N VAL A 316 1.36 -3.11 -17.28
CA VAL A 316 2.17 -3.53 -18.42
C VAL A 316 1.29 -3.92 -19.60
N SER A 317 1.88 -3.82 -20.81
CA SER A 317 1.23 -4.20 -22.06
C SER A 317 0.97 -5.71 -22.13
N ASP A 318 0.05 -6.12 -23.00
CA ASP A 318 -0.29 -7.53 -23.23
C ASP A 318 0.91 -8.35 -23.65
N ASP A 319 1.87 -7.76 -24.39
CA ASP A 319 3.13 -8.40 -24.78
C ASP A 319 3.99 -8.81 -23.56
N LEU A 320 3.84 -8.12 -22.44
CA LEU A 320 4.48 -8.45 -21.16
C LEU A 320 3.52 -9.10 -20.16
N GLY A 321 2.41 -9.69 -20.64
CA GLY A 321 1.45 -10.42 -19.82
C GLY A 321 0.20 -9.65 -19.39
N GLY A 322 0.13 -8.33 -19.62
CA GLY A 322 -1.06 -7.51 -19.32
C GLY A 322 -1.38 -7.32 -17.83
N GLY A 323 -0.47 -7.69 -16.94
CA GLY A 323 -0.65 -7.53 -15.50
C GLY A 323 -0.41 -6.11 -15.00
N SER A 324 -0.57 -5.91 -13.71
CA SER A 324 -0.29 -4.61 -13.08
C SER A 324 0.30 -4.77 -11.68
N MET A 325 1.09 -3.80 -11.26
CA MET A 325 1.55 -3.67 -9.89
C MET A 325 1.26 -2.25 -9.40
N THR A 326 0.35 -2.14 -8.44
CA THR A 326 -0.06 -0.87 -7.83
C THR A 326 0.76 -0.66 -6.56
N GLY A 327 1.43 0.47 -6.45
CA GLY A 327 2.28 0.80 -5.31
C GLY A 327 1.62 1.78 -4.35
N LEU A 328 1.58 1.41 -3.07
CA LEU A 328 1.20 2.28 -1.96
C LEU A 328 2.43 2.53 -1.06
N PRO A 329 3.35 3.42 -1.45
CA PRO A 329 4.41 3.84 -0.56
C PRO A 329 3.85 4.65 0.61
N ILE A 330 4.37 4.39 1.80
CA ILE A 330 4.08 5.16 3.00
C ILE A 330 5.33 5.98 3.35
N VAL A 331 5.11 7.27 3.65
CA VAL A 331 6.16 8.19 4.10
C VAL A 331 5.70 8.88 5.38
N GLU A 332 6.59 8.96 6.35
CA GLU A 332 6.35 9.66 7.60
C GLU A 332 6.79 11.12 7.51
N THR A 333 5.92 12.03 7.96
CA THR A 333 6.26 13.44 8.19
C THR A 333 6.48 13.72 9.66
N LYS A 334 7.05 14.88 9.97
CA LYS A 334 7.16 15.42 11.32
C LYS A 334 6.49 16.80 11.34
N ALA A 335 5.55 17.00 12.25
CA ALA A 335 4.78 18.23 12.37
C ALA A 335 4.07 18.66 11.06
N ASN A 336 3.54 17.67 10.32
CA ASN A 336 2.89 17.84 9.01
C ASN A 336 3.77 18.51 7.93
N ASP A 337 5.10 18.52 8.09
CA ASP A 337 6.02 19.13 7.13
C ASP A 337 6.23 18.24 5.90
N VAL A 338 5.53 18.55 4.84
CA VAL A 338 5.67 17.89 3.52
C VAL A 338 6.85 18.47 2.70
N SER A 339 7.49 19.55 3.15
CA SER A 339 8.61 20.19 2.47
C SER A 339 9.96 19.56 2.81
N ALA A 340 9.99 18.62 3.75
CA ALA A 340 11.18 17.85 4.11
C ALA A 340 11.73 17.06 2.90
N TYR A 341 12.97 16.61 2.97
CA TYR A 341 13.68 16.08 1.80
C TYR A 341 13.06 14.79 1.25
N ILE A 342 12.82 13.79 2.09
CA ILE A 342 12.24 12.51 1.62
C ILE A 342 10.78 12.68 1.16
N PRO A 343 9.88 13.38 1.89
CA PRO A 343 8.52 13.66 1.40
C PRO A 343 8.48 14.30 0.03
N THR A 344 9.24 15.37 -0.22
CA THR A 344 9.27 16.06 -1.53
C THR A 344 9.75 15.15 -2.65
N ASN A 345 10.75 14.31 -2.41
CA ASN A 345 11.24 13.35 -3.39
C ASN A 345 10.14 12.33 -3.77
N VAL A 346 9.49 11.72 -2.78
CA VAL A 346 8.49 10.68 -3.05
C VAL A 346 7.21 11.26 -3.67
N ILE A 347 6.77 12.46 -3.25
CA ILE A 347 5.65 13.17 -3.90
C ILE A 347 5.93 13.39 -5.40
N SER A 348 7.18 13.71 -5.77
CA SER A 348 7.53 13.93 -7.18
C SER A 348 7.58 12.64 -8.01
N ILE A 349 7.89 11.50 -7.41
CA ILE A 349 7.97 10.19 -8.07
C ILE A 349 6.58 9.58 -8.27
N THR A 350 5.65 9.84 -7.35
CA THR A 350 4.33 9.20 -7.31
C THR A 350 3.29 9.92 -8.17
N ASP A 351 2.21 9.20 -8.50
CA ASP A 351 1.09 9.70 -9.32
C ASP A 351 0.00 10.39 -8.47
N GLY A 352 0.37 10.84 -7.28
CA GLY A 352 -0.48 11.53 -6.33
C GLY A 352 -0.20 11.13 -4.89
N GLN A 353 -0.85 11.83 -3.96
CA GLN A 353 -0.70 11.60 -2.53
C GLN A 353 -2.03 11.66 -1.80
N ILE A 354 -2.16 10.83 -0.77
CA ILE A 354 -3.19 10.88 0.26
C ILE A 354 -2.50 11.45 1.50
N PHE A 355 -2.83 12.69 1.85
CA PHE A 355 -2.24 13.36 3.01
C PHE A 355 -3.14 13.17 4.23
N LEU A 356 -2.55 12.64 5.31
CA LEU A 356 -3.22 12.46 6.59
C LEU A 356 -2.74 13.52 7.57
N GLN A 357 -3.68 14.35 8.02
CA GLN A 357 -3.42 15.47 8.88
C GLN A 357 -3.68 15.12 10.35
N SER A 358 -2.72 15.46 11.23
CA SER A 358 -2.81 15.16 12.66
C SER A 358 -4.00 15.87 13.34
N ASP A 359 -4.29 17.10 12.94
CA ASP A 359 -5.40 17.88 13.51
C ASP A 359 -6.77 17.24 13.21
N LEU A 360 -6.96 16.74 11.99
CA LEU A 360 -8.18 16.00 11.62
C LEU A 360 -8.30 14.69 12.39
N PHE A 361 -7.18 13.97 12.58
CA PHE A 361 -7.17 12.74 13.38
C PHE A 361 -7.56 12.99 14.84
N ASN A 362 -7.01 14.04 15.43
CA ASN A 362 -7.30 14.46 16.79
C ASN A 362 -8.74 14.99 16.96
N ALA A 363 -9.30 15.60 15.91
CA ALA A 363 -10.71 16.00 15.83
C ALA A 363 -11.67 14.80 15.58
N ASN A 364 -11.18 13.57 15.68
CA ASN A 364 -11.94 12.34 15.46
C ASN A 364 -12.50 12.18 14.04
N GLN A 365 -11.91 12.85 13.05
CA GLN A 365 -12.16 12.59 11.63
C GLN A 365 -11.26 11.45 11.17
N ARG A 366 -11.83 10.27 10.98
CA ARG A 366 -11.09 9.07 10.59
C ARG A 366 -11.78 8.36 9.42
N PRO A 367 -11.08 8.15 8.27
CA PRO A 367 -9.68 8.48 8.01
C PRO A 367 -9.44 10.00 7.97
N ALA A 368 -8.26 10.42 8.45
CA ALA A 368 -7.89 11.84 8.60
C ALA A 368 -7.39 12.46 7.28
N VAL A 369 -8.05 12.15 6.17
CA VAL A 369 -7.65 12.59 4.82
C VAL A 369 -7.89 14.08 4.65
N ASP A 370 -6.84 14.83 4.37
CA ASP A 370 -6.98 16.21 3.92
C ASP A 370 -7.33 16.28 2.43
N VAL A 371 -8.58 16.62 2.15
CA VAL A 371 -9.12 16.68 0.79
C VAL A 371 -8.47 17.80 -0.05
N GLY A 372 -7.98 18.86 0.60
CA GLY A 372 -7.41 20.04 -0.06
C GLY A 372 -6.09 19.77 -0.74
N ILE A 373 -5.22 19.01 -0.07
CA ILE A 373 -3.85 18.70 -0.54
C ILE A 373 -3.67 17.27 -1.03
N SER A 374 -4.68 16.41 -0.85
CA SER A 374 -4.68 15.06 -1.41
C SER A 374 -5.06 15.11 -2.90
N VAL A 375 -4.27 14.43 -3.73
CA VAL A 375 -4.40 14.45 -5.18
C VAL A 375 -4.22 13.04 -5.75
N SER A 376 -5.03 12.70 -6.76
CA SER A 376 -4.76 11.59 -7.69
C SER A 376 -4.55 12.17 -9.08
N ARG A 377 -3.40 11.90 -9.70
CA ARG A 377 -3.12 12.36 -11.08
C ARG A 377 -3.84 11.53 -12.12
N VAL A 378 -4.26 10.32 -11.79
CA VAL A 378 -5.09 9.47 -12.65
C VAL A 378 -6.56 9.91 -12.57
N GLY A 379 -7.04 10.22 -11.37
CA GLY A 379 -8.37 10.76 -11.14
C GLY A 379 -9.50 9.87 -11.65
N GLY A 380 -10.50 10.45 -12.28
CA GLY A 380 -11.71 9.76 -12.72
C GLY A 380 -11.52 8.65 -13.77
N ALA A 381 -10.31 8.47 -14.33
CA ALA A 381 -10.01 7.30 -15.16
C ALA A 381 -9.88 6.01 -14.32
N ALA A 382 -9.56 6.16 -13.03
CA ALA A 382 -9.47 5.07 -12.05
C ALA A 382 -10.76 4.85 -11.26
N GLN A 383 -11.90 5.35 -11.73
CA GLN A 383 -13.22 5.15 -11.12
C GLN A 383 -14.15 4.38 -12.04
N THR A 384 -15.04 3.59 -11.46
CA THR A 384 -16.19 3.04 -12.19
C THR A 384 -17.10 4.19 -12.66
N LYS A 385 -17.90 3.97 -13.71
CA LYS A 385 -18.84 4.97 -14.20
C LYS A 385 -19.82 5.41 -13.11
N ALA A 386 -20.27 4.46 -12.30
CA ALA A 386 -21.18 4.72 -11.18
C ALA A 386 -20.57 5.69 -10.16
N LEU A 387 -19.37 5.39 -9.65
CA LEU A 387 -18.71 6.20 -8.63
C LEU A 387 -18.34 7.59 -9.17
N LYS A 388 -17.81 7.64 -10.40
CA LYS A 388 -17.47 8.91 -11.07
C LYS A 388 -18.67 9.85 -11.19
N LYS A 389 -19.88 9.32 -11.47
CA LYS A 389 -21.10 10.11 -11.61
C LYS A 389 -21.50 10.77 -10.29
N VAL A 390 -21.43 10.04 -9.17
CA VAL A 390 -21.90 10.52 -7.87
C VAL A 390 -20.86 11.33 -7.10
N SER A 391 -19.56 11.11 -7.35
CA SER A 391 -18.47 11.76 -6.61
C SER A 391 -18.06 13.13 -7.15
N GLY A 392 -18.52 13.51 -8.35
CA GLY A 392 -18.04 14.69 -9.07
C GLY A 392 -18.16 16.02 -8.31
N THR A 393 -19.17 16.18 -7.48
CA THR A 393 -19.42 17.39 -6.68
C THR A 393 -18.85 17.33 -5.26
N LEU A 394 -18.51 16.13 -4.76
CA LEU A 394 -18.16 15.92 -3.35
C LEU A 394 -16.95 16.75 -2.92
N LYS A 395 -15.87 16.70 -3.70
CA LYS A 395 -14.63 17.44 -3.39
C LYS A 395 -14.84 18.95 -3.37
N ILE A 396 -15.65 19.47 -4.29
CA ILE A 396 -15.99 20.90 -4.37
C ILE A 396 -16.82 21.30 -3.16
N SER A 397 -17.84 20.51 -2.81
CA SER A 397 -18.71 20.77 -1.65
C SER A 397 -17.93 20.81 -0.34
N LEU A 398 -16.98 19.89 -0.14
CA LEU A 398 -16.13 19.89 1.05
C LEU A 398 -15.11 21.04 1.07
N ALA A 399 -14.57 21.43 -0.07
CA ALA A 399 -13.69 22.60 -0.16
C ALA A 399 -14.44 23.91 0.17
N GLN A 400 -15.67 24.05 -0.33
CA GLN A 400 -16.54 25.18 0.00
C GLN A 400 -16.92 25.19 1.49
N TYR A 401 -17.25 24.02 2.06
CA TYR A 401 -17.53 23.88 3.49
C TYR A 401 -16.37 24.39 4.34
N ARG A 402 -15.13 23.92 4.07
CA ARG A 402 -13.95 24.36 4.83
C ARG A 402 -13.68 25.86 4.74
N SER A 403 -13.90 26.44 3.54
CA SER A 403 -13.79 27.89 3.34
C SER A 403 -14.81 28.65 4.18
N LEU A 404 -16.07 28.19 4.15
CA LEU A 404 -17.17 28.81 4.92
C LEU A 404 -17.03 28.59 6.44
N GLU A 405 -16.56 27.44 6.88
CA GLU A 405 -16.32 27.13 8.29
C GLU A 405 -15.33 28.12 8.91
N SER A 406 -14.24 28.44 8.19
CA SER A 406 -13.28 29.44 8.60
C SER A 406 -13.92 30.83 8.73
N PHE A 407 -14.82 31.19 7.81
CA PHE A 407 -15.58 32.46 7.85
C PHE A 407 -16.62 32.47 8.97
N ALA A 408 -17.34 31.36 9.20
CA ALA A 408 -18.37 31.23 10.21
C ALA A 408 -17.87 31.48 11.64
N MET A 409 -16.59 31.21 11.90
CA MET A 409 -15.95 31.53 13.18
C MET A 409 -15.85 33.02 13.49
N PHE A 410 -15.92 33.88 12.46
CA PHE A 410 -15.73 35.32 12.57
C PHE A 410 -16.98 36.14 12.20
N ALA A 411 -17.97 35.55 11.52
CA ALA A 411 -19.17 36.25 11.03
C ALA A 411 -20.42 35.90 11.86
N SER A 412 -21.07 36.91 12.43
CA SER A 412 -22.29 36.73 13.24
C SER A 412 -23.56 36.43 12.43
N ASP A 413 -23.60 36.83 11.16
CA ASP A 413 -24.78 36.66 10.28
C ASP A 413 -24.40 36.03 8.93
N LEU A 414 -24.73 34.76 8.79
CA LEU A 414 -24.65 34.04 7.50
C LEU A 414 -26.04 34.04 6.83
N ASP A 415 -26.06 34.18 5.51
CA ASP A 415 -27.28 34.03 4.72
C ASP A 415 -27.77 32.57 4.72
N ALA A 416 -29.04 32.36 4.30
CA ALA A 416 -29.67 31.04 4.34
C ALA A 416 -28.94 30.00 3.44
N ALA A 417 -28.39 30.43 2.30
CA ALA A 417 -27.66 29.56 1.39
C ALA A 417 -26.34 29.09 1.99
N SER A 418 -25.58 29.99 2.61
CA SER A 418 -24.34 29.66 3.32
C SER A 418 -24.58 28.74 4.50
N LYS A 419 -25.69 28.94 5.25
CA LYS A 419 -26.09 28.03 6.35
C LYS A 419 -26.40 26.61 5.84
N ALA A 420 -27.15 26.50 4.74
CA ALA A 420 -27.48 25.22 4.12
C ALA A 420 -26.22 24.50 3.63
N GLN A 421 -25.25 25.24 3.08
CA GLN A 421 -23.98 24.69 2.60
C GLN A 421 -23.07 24.23 3.74
N LEU A 422 -23.02 24.95 4.87
CA LEU A 422 -22.35 24.54 6.09
C LEU A 422 -23.00 23.29 6.68
N ASN A 423 -24.33 23.24 6.73
CA ASN A 423 -25.05 22.07 7.24
C ASN A 423 -24.72 20.83 6.40
N ARG A 424 -24.84 20.93 5.07
CA ARG A 424 -24.50 19.82 4.15
C ARG A 424 -23.04 19.39 4.28
N GLY A 425 -22.10 20.32 4.35
CA GLY A 425 -20.68 20.03 4.52
C GLY A 425 -20.37 19.30 5.82
N ALA A 426 -21.01 19.67 6.92
CA ALA A 426 -20.89 18.98 8.21
C ALA A 426 -21.40 17.53 8.11
N HIS A 427 -22.55 17.30 7.47
CA HIS A 427 -23.10 15.95 7.25
C HIS A 427 -22.23 15.10 6.34
N LEU A 428 -21.69 15.69 5.26
CA LEU A 428 -20.73 15.00 4.37
C LEU A 428 -19.44 14.63 5.10
N THR A 429 -18.94 15.51 5.97
CA THR A 429 -17.75 15.23 6.78
C THR A 429 -18.00 14.07 7.73
N GLU A 430 -19.17 14.00 8.37
CA GLU A 430 -19.55 12.88 9.23
C GLU A 430 -19.74 11.58 8.43
N LEU A 431 -20.39 11.65 7.27
CA LEU A 431 -20.63 10.51 6.38
C LEU A 431 -19.30 9.85 5.92
N LEU A 432 -18.27 10.64 5.71
CA LEU A 432 -16.95 10.14 5.28
C LEU A 432 -16.14 9.48 6.38
N LYS A 433 -16.58 9.56 7.64
CA LYS A 433 -15.96 8.78 8.71
C LYS A 433 -16.25 7.30 8.52
N GLN A 434 -15.22 6.51 8.77
CA GLN A 434 -15.29 5.06 8.59
C GLN A 434 -14.39 4.37 9.61
N PRO A 435 -14.89 3.35 10.33
CA PRO A 435 -14.06 2.57 11.25
C PRO A 435 -13.02 1.75 10.51
N GLN A 436 -11.93 1.40 11.18
CA GLN A 436 -10.90 0.51 10.64
C GLN A 436 -11.46 -0.89 10.39
N PHE A 437 -10.90 -1.58 9.41
CA PHE A 437 -11.23 -2.97 9.03
C PHE A 437 -12.69 -3.17 8.62
N SER A 438 -13.28 -2.12 8.09
CA SER A 438 -14.67 -2.11 7.62
C SER A 438 -14.78 -1.46 6.24
N PRO A 439 -14.07 -1.99 5.23
CA PRO A 439 -14.12 -1.44 3.89
C PRO A 439 -15.51 -1.63 3.28
N TYR A 440 -15.97 -0.63 2.54
CA TYR A 440 -17.23 -0.65 1.79
C TYR A 440 -17.01 -1.22 0.39
N SER A 441 -18.02 -1.87 -0.14
CA SER A 441 -18.04 -2.24 -1.55
C SER A 441 -18.36 -1.02 -2.42
N MET A 442 -17.95 -1.07 -3.68
CA MET A 442 -18.16 0.02 -4.65
C MET A 442 -19.63 0.47 -4.72
N GLU A 443 -20.56 -0.47 -4.78
CA GLU A 443 -22.00 -0.19 -4.81
C GLU A 443 -22.50 0.49 -3.52
N GLN A 444 -21.96 0.14 -2.36
CA GLN A 444 -22.27 0.80 -1.09
C GLN A 444 -21.71 2.22 -1.06
N GLU A 445 -20.48 2.42 -1.54
CA GLU A 445 -19.88 3.76 -1.65
C GLU A 445 -20.69 4.66 -2.58
N VAL A 446 -21.13 4.16 -3.74
CA VAL A 446 -21.95 4.90 -4.70
C VAL A 446 -23.23 5.40 -4.04
N VAL A 447 -23.96 4.53 -3.36
CA VAL A 447 -25.22 4.87 -2.69
C VAL A 447 -25.01 5.85 -1.54
N SER A 448 -23.99 5.62 -0.70
CA SER A 448 -23.66 6.50 0.43
C SER A 448 -23.29 7.91 -0.04
N VAL A 449 -22.40 8.01 -1.02
CA VAL A 449 -21.96 9.31 -1.58
C VAL A 449 -23.12 10.00 -2.27
N TRP A 450 -23.95 9.27 -3.02
CA TRP A 450 -25.15 9.82 -3.66
C TRP A 450 -26.10 10.41 -2.62
N ALA A 451 -26.43 9.66 -1.56
CA ALA A 451 -27.36 10.12 -0.52
C ALA A 451 -26.87 11.40 0.18
N GLY A 452 -25.56 11.46 0.49
CA GLY A 452 -24.96 12.66 1.08
C GLY A 452 -24.96 13.87 0.13
N THR A 453 -24.57 13.70 -1.13
CA THR A 453 -24.48 14.78 -2.11
C THR A 453 -25.85 15.30 -2.56
N HIS A 454 -26.89 14.45 -2.52
CA HIS A 454 -28.28 14.82 -2.85
C HIS A 454 -29.10 15.31 -1.66
N GLY A 455 -28.47 15.51 -0.49
CA GLY A 455 -29.09 16.11 0.68
C GLY A 455 -30.11 15.23 1.40
N LYS A 456 -30.05 13.90 1.20
CA LYS A 456 -30.95 12.95 1.86
C LYS A 456 -30.72 12.84 3.37
N MET A 457 -29.65 13.45 3.86
CA MET A 457 -29.23 13.42 5.26
C MET A 457 -29.20 14.81 5.92
N ASP A 458 -29.52 15.88 5.18
CA ASP A 458 -29.35 17.27 5.64
C ASP A 458 -30.23 17.66 6.84
N ASP A 459 -31.32 16.97 7.07
CA ASP A 459 -32.29 17.17 8.17
C ASP A 459 -32.05 16.24 9.38
N LEU A 460 -31.06 15.35 9.29
CA LEU A 460 -30.68 14.47 10.38
C LEU A 460 -29.87 15.22 11.45
N PRO A 461 -29.94 14.83 12.72
CA PRO A 461 -28.87 15.12 13.68
C PRO A 461 -27.55 14.54 13.16
N ILE A 462 -26.43 15.25 13.32
CA ILE A 462 -25.11 14.77 12.86
C ILE A 462 -24.75 13.40 13.45
N SER A 463 -25.15 13.14 14.72
CA SER A 463 -24.95 11.84 15.39
C SER A 463 -25.66 10.67 14.71
N ASP A 464 -26.69 10.95 13.92
CA ASP A 464 -27.53 9.94 13.27
C ASP A 464 -27.15 9.66 11.81
N VAL A 465 -26.17 10.39 11.26
CA VAL A 465 -25.71 10.20 9.86
C VAL A 465 -25.19 8.79 9.60
N LEU A 466 -24.28 8.30 10.42
CA LEU A 466 -23.71 6.94 10.26
C LEU A 466 -24.72 5.83 10.60
N PRO A 467 -25.54 5.93 11.66
CA PRO A 467 -26.66 5.00 11.87
C PRO A 467 -27.65 4.97 10.70
N PHE A 468 -28.00 6.14 10.14
CA PHE A 468 -28.86 6.23 8.97
C PHE A 468 -28.22 5.56 7.75
N GLU A 469 -26.96 5.86 7.44
CA GLU A 469 -26.22 5.22 6.34
C GLU A 469 -26.29 3.71 6.44
N LYS A 470 -25.94 3.17 7.61
CA LYS A 470 -25.95 1.71 7.83
C LYS A 470 -27.35 1.12 7.64
N GLY A 471 -28.37 1.72 8.24
CA GLY A 471 -29.75 1.25 8.10
C GLY A 471 -30.25 1.35 6.66
N MET A 472 -29.89 2.41 5.93
CA MET A 472 -30.23 2.58 4.51
C MET A 472 -29.59 1.48 3.65
N LEU A 473 -28.31 1.19 3.84
CA LEU A 473 -27.62 0.13 3.10
C LEU A 473 -28.24 -1.25 3.39
N ASP A 474 -28.52 -1.55 4.65
CA ASP A 474 -29.19 -2.78 5.06
C ASP A 474 -30.59 -2.89 4.47
N TYR A 475 -31.36 -1.79 4.46
CA TYR A 475 -32.68 -1.74 3.84
C TYR A 475 -32.64 -2.01 2.33
N LEU A 476 -31.70 -1.39 1.62
CA LEU A 476 -31.53 -1.55 0.18
C LEU A 476 -31.11 -2.96 -0.20
N ASP A 477 -30.24 -3.58 0.58
CA ASP A 477 -29.75 -4.95 0.32
C ASP A 477 -30.88 -5.99 0.47
N HIS A 478 -31.76 -5.79 1.48
CA HIS A 478 -32.83 -6.75 1.74
C HIS A 478 -34.12 -6.51 0.92
N ASN A 479 -34.40 -5.29 0.49
CA ASN A 479 -35.70 -4.92 -0.09
C ASN A 479 -35.63 -4.54 -1.57
N THR A 480 -34.42 -4.43 -2.14
CA THR A 480 -34.26 -3.97 -3.53
C THR A 480 -33.11 -4.71 -4.22
N ASP A 481 -33.11 -4.67 -5.57
CA ASP A 481 -31.99 -5.16 -6.38
C ASP A 481 -31.00 -4.04 -6.78
N ILE A 482 -31.11 -2.84 -6.18
CA ILE A 482 -30.34 -1.66 -6.60
C ILE A 482 -28.84 -1.89 -6.42
N LEU A 483 -28.39 -2.34 -5.24
CA LEU A 483 -26.97 -2.62 -4.97
C LEU A 483 -26.44 -3.69 -5.93
N LYS A 484 -27.22 -4.74 -6.19
CA LYS A 484 -26.86 -5.78 -7.14
C LYS A 484 -26.72 -5.23 -8.56
N THR A 485 -27.66 -4.40 -9.00
CA THR A 485 -27.63 -3.78 -10.34
C THR A 485 -26.39 -2.92 -10.52
N ILE A 486 -26.05 -2.06 -9.53
CA ILE A 486 -24.84 -1.22 -9.58
C ILE A 486 -23.58 -2.08 -9.62
N ARG A 487 -23.52 -3.16 -8.83
CA ARG A 487 -22.40 -4.11 -8.79
C ARG A 487 -22.15 -4.79 -10.13
N GLU A 488 -23.22 -5.25 -10.80
CA GLU A 488 -23.14 -6.00 -12.04
C GLU A 488 -22.85 -5.11 -13.26
N THR A 489 -23.41 -3.90 -13.28
CA THR A 489 -23.26 -2.98 -14.41
C THR A 489 -22.10 -2.01 -14.29
N GLU A 490 -21.61 -1.77 -13.07
CA GLU A 490 -20.63 -0.72 -12.71
C GLU A 490 -21.06 0.67 -13.21
N ASP A 491 -22.35 0.84 -13.49
CA ASP A 491 -22.95 2.08 -13.99
C ASP A 491 -24.09 2.55 -13.07
N PHE A 492 -24.42 3.83 -13.14
CA PHE A 492 -25.48 4.47 -12.38
C PHE A 492 -26.39 5.22 -13.32
N THR A 493 -27.39 4.53 -13.89
CA THR A 493 -28.30 5.07 -14.87
C THR A 493 -29.36 5.98 -14.22
N ALA A 494 -30.06 6.79 -15.03
CA ALA A 494 -31.16 7.62 -14.53
C ALA A 494 -32.31 6.78 -13.93
N ASP A 495 -32.57 5.58 -14.48
CA ASP A 495 -33.57 4.66 -13.95
C ASP A 495 -33.16 4.11 -12.58
N THR A 496 -31.86 3.74 -12.43
CA THR A 496 -31.29 3.27 -11.16
C THR A 496 -31.35 4.39 -10.12
N GLU A 497 -31.04 5.63 -10.52
CA GLU A 497 -31.10 6.81 -9.65
C GLU A 497 -32.54 7.10 -9.18
N ALA A 498 -33.52 7.04 -10.08
CA ALA A 498 -34.94 7.22 -9.73
C ALA A 498 -35.47 6.11 -8.81
N ALA A 499 -35.01 4.88 -9.01
CA ALA A 499 -35.35 3.75 -8.14
C ALA A 499 -34.74 3.92 -6.75
N LEU A 500 -33.44 4.34 -6.69
CA LEU A 500 -32.74 4.63 -5.44
C LEU A 500 -33.42 5.75 -4.67
N ASP A 501 -33.78 6.85 -5.35
CA ASP A 501 -34.47 7.98 -4.72
C ASP A 501 -35.76 7.54 -4.02
N LYS A 502 -36.59 6.77 -4.70
CA LYS A 502 -37.83 6.21 -4.12
C LYS A 502 -37.57 5.29 -2.93
N ALA A 503 -36.56 4.41 -3.04
CA ALA A 503 -36.24 3.47 -1.98
C ALA A 503 -35.68 4.18 -0.74
N VAL A 504 -34.85 5.21 -0.93
CA VAL A 504 -34.32 6.02 0.18
C VAL A 504 -35.44 6.83 0.85
N GLU A 505 -36.37 7.44 0.09
CA GLU A 505 -37.52 8.12 0.69
C GLU A 505 -38.41 7.15 1.50
N ALA A 506 -38.67 5.96 0.99
CA ALA A 506 -39.41 4.93 1.73
C ALA A 506 -38.69 4.51 3.02
N PHE A 507 -37.36 4.41 2.99
CA PHE A 507 -36.57 4.15 4.20
C PHE A 507 -36.66 5.31 5.20
N ARG A 508 -36.56 6.58 4.73
CA ARG A 508 -36.68 7.78 5.57
C ARG A 508 -37.96 7.82 6.37
N GLU A 509 -39.11 7.38 5.80
CA GLU A 509 -40.40 7.28 6.50
C GLU A 509 -40.39 6.29 7.66
N THR A 510 -39.48 5.32 7.64
CA THR A 510 -39.39 4.27 8.68
C THR A 510 -38.28 4.54 9.69
N PHE A 511 -37.36 5.45 9.37
CA PHE A 511 -36.20 5.73 10.21
C PHE A 511 -36.60 6.50 11.47
N VAL A 512 -36.09 6.01 12.62
CA VAL A 512 -36.26 6.64 13.92
C VAL A 512 -34.91 7.15 14.40
N THR A 513 -34.84 8.44 14.71
CA THR A 513 -33.63 9.09 15.20
C THR A 513 -33.22 8.55 16.59
N SER A 514 -31.95 8.75 16.97
CA SER A 514 -31.46 8.41 18.32
C SER A 514 -32.25 9.04 19.46
N ALA A 515 -32.96 10.15 19.19
CA ALA A 515 -33.87 10.80 20.12
C ALA A 515 -35.26 10.13 20.22
N GLY A 516 -35.48 9.01 19.53
CA GLY A 516 -36.74 8.27 19.53
C GLY A 516 -37.86 8.95 18.72
N LYS A 517 -37.54 9.92 17.84
CA LYS A 517 -38.52 10.60 16.99
C LYS A 517 -38.42 10.07 15.55
N PRO A 518 -39.56 9.82 14.88
CA PRO A 518 -39.54 9.51 13.46
C PRO A 518 -38.96 10.68 12.68
N LEU A 519 -38.13 10.42 11.63
CA LEU A 519 -37.54 11.45 10.80
C LEU A 519 -38.59 12.22 10.01
N VAL A 520 -39.60 11.52 9.50
CA VAL A 520 -40.74 12.08 8.81
C VAL A 520 -41.98 11.95 9.69
N GLU A 521 -42.54 13.05 10.14
CA GLU A 521 -43.81 13.03 10.82
C GLU A 521 -44.92 12.66 9.82
N LYS A 522 -45.55 11.48 10.02
CA LYS A 522 -46.76 11.12 9.25
C LYS A 522 -47.83 12.15 9.54
N LYS A 523 -48.24 12.93 8.52
CA LYS A 523 -49.46 13.71 8.62
C LYS A 523 -50.59 12.78 9.04
N PRO A 524 -51.37 13.14 10.10
CA PRO A 524 -52.49 12.30 10.49
C PRO A 524 -53.42 12.15 9.26
N ASP A 525 -53.80 10.91 8.92
CA ASP A 525 -54.79 10.63 7.91
C ASP A 525 -55.99 11.52 8.17
N GLU A 526 -56.30 12.39 7.24
CA GLU A 526 -57.59 13.07 7.23
C GLU A 526 -58.64 11.98 7.14
N LYS A 527 -59.13 11.57 8.32
CA LYS A 527 -60.34 10.74 8.39
C LYS A 527 -61.41 11.48 7.61
N HIS A 528 -61.84 10.90 6.48
CA HIS A 528 -63.07 11.23 5.85
C HIS A 528 -64.17 11.23 6.90
N THR A 529 -64.48 12.33 7.48
CA THR A 529 -65.73 12.53 8.19
C THR A 529 -66.83 12.58 7.10
N THR A 530 -67.47 11.43 6.90
CA THR A 530 -68.75 11.38 6.19
C THR A 530 -69.68 12.38 6.85
N PRO A 531 -70.37 13.31 6.10
CA PRO A 531 -71.35 14.20 6.70
C PRO A 531 -72.51 13.33 7.26
N VAL A 532 -72.77 13.45 8.56
CA VAL A 532 -73.95 12.93 9.19
C VAL A 532 -75.11 13.80 8.69
N GLU A 533 -76.04 13.21 7.89
CA GLU A 533 -77.31 13.81 7.53
C GLU A 533 -78.07 14.14 8.82
N GLN A 534 -78.37 15.42 9.05
CA GLN A 534 -79.28 15.86 10.09
C GLN A 534 -80.69 15.51 9.67
N GLU A 535 -81.30 14.53 10.34
CA GLU A 535 -82.76 14.33 10.25
C GLU A 535 -83.52 15.60 10.71
N LYS A 536 -84.35 16.12 9.78
CA LYS A 536 -85.28 17.18 10.09
C LYS A 536 -86.35 16.66 11.05
N ILE A 537 -86.33 17.13 12.28
CA ILE A 537 -87.46 16.99 13.21
C ILE A 537 -88.58 17.90 12.73
N VAL A 538 -89.67 17.25 12.25
CA VAL A 538 -90.94 17.98 11.91
C VAL A 538 -91.67 18.22 13.22
N ALA A 539 -91.85 19.49 13.61
CA ALA A 539 -92.72 19.90 14.71
C ALA A 539 -94.18 19.71 14.30
N GLY A 540 -94.84 18.78 14.98
CA GLY A 540 -96.28 18.65 14.92
C GLY A 540 -96.99 19.66 15.80
N GLU A 541 -97.94 20.36 15.22
CA GLU A 541 -98.90 21.25 15.92
C GLU A 541 -99.83 20.50 16.87
N LYS A 542 -99.94 20.96 18.13
CA LYS A 542 -101.13 21.38 18.84
C LYS A 542 -100.82 21.99 20.16
#